data_9ee491dc884322e88e8b0cd466b7ce10
#
_entry.id   9ee491dc884322e88e8b0cd466b7ce10
#
_cell.length_a   1.000
_cell.length_b   1.000
_cell.length_c   1.000
_cell.angle_alpha   90.00
_cell.angle_beta   90.00
_cell.angle_gamma   90.00
#
_symmetry.space_group_name_H-M   'P 1'
#
loop_
_entity.id
_entity.type
_entity.pdbx_description
1 polymer ?
#
loop_
_entity_poly.entity_id
_entity_poly.type
_entity_poly.pdbx_seq_one_letter_code
_entity_poly.pdbx_strand_id
1 'polypeptide(L)'
;MPAQLIDGNLLSQQLRADVAKRAAALTAKGKQAGLAVILVGDSPASQVYVRNKVKACEDNGLHSVLEKYDAALTEAELLARIDALNKDPKINGILVQLPLPAHIDAHKVIEAIAAEKDVDGFHVSNAGLLMTGQPLFRPCTPYGVMKMLESIDYPVRGANAVVVGASNIVGKPQAMLLLQAGATVTICNSKTRDLGHHTRQADILVVATGKRNIVTADMVKPGAVVIDVGMNRDDNGKLCGDVDFANAKEVAGYITPVPGGVGPMTITMLLVNTIEAAERT
;
A
#
# COMPACT_ATOMS: atom_id res chain seq x y z
N MET A 1 22.03 -5.08 -20.05
CA MET A 1 20.80 -5.86 -20.26
C MET A 1 19.68 -5.06 -19.59
N PRO A 2 18.50 -4.95 -20.20
CA PRO A 2 17.40 -4.25 -19.57
C PRO A 2 17.01 -4.91 -18.23
N ALA A 3 16.42 -4.14 -17.32
CA ALA A 3 16.01 -4.59 -16.00
C ALA A 3 15.02 -5.76 -16.06
N GLN A 4 15.13 -6.69 -15.12
CA GLN A 4 14.11 -7.70 -14.90
C GLN A 4 12.86 -7.04 -14.31
N LEU A 5 11.68 -7.42 -14.83
CA LEU A 5 10.42 -6.88 -14.30
C LEU A 5 10.00 -7.61 -13.04
N ILE A 6 9.63 -6.86 -12.01
CA ILE A 6 8.96 -7.41 -10.83
C ILE A 6 7.46 -7.36 -11.09
N ASP A 7 6.88 -8.49 -11.50
CA ASP A 7 5.46 -8.59 -11.87
C ASP A 7 4.58 -8.72 -10.61
N GLY A 8 3.96 -7.60 -10.24
CA GLY A 8 3.04 -7.55 -9.11
C GLY A 8 1.72 -8.28 -9.35
N ASN A 9 1.27 -8.44 -10.60
CA ASN A 9 0.07 -9.22 -10.89
C ASN A 9 0.30 -10.71 -10.59
N LEU A 10 1.41 -11.25 -11.10
CA LEU A 10 1.77 -12.66 -10.86
C LEU A 10 1.97 -12.95 -9.36
N LEU A 11 2.74 -12.11 -8.68
CA LEU A 11 2.99 -12.27 -7.24
C LEU A 11 1.68 -12.11 -6.43
N SER A 12 0.85 -11.14 -6.79
CA SER A 12 -0.48 -10.95 -6.19
C SER A 12 -1.34 -12.20 -6.32
N GLN A 13 -1.38 -12.83 -7.51
CA GLN A 13 -2.13 -14.07 -7.73
C GLN A 13 -1.64 -15.21 -6.83
N GLN A 14 -0.33 -15.39 -6.71
CA GLN A 14 0.26 -16.41 -5.85
C GLN A 14 -0.11 -16.22 -4.37
N LEU A 15 0.04 -14.99 -3.86
CA LEU A 15 -0.29 -14.68 -2.46
C LEU A 15 -1.78 -14.76 -2.16
N ARG A 16 -2.65 -14.41 -3.11
CA ARG A 16 -4.10 -14.56 -2.95
C ARG A 16 -4.54 -16.02 -2.88
N ALA A 17 -3.83 -16.94 -3.51
CA ALA A 17 -4.11 -18.36 -3.35
C ALA A 17 -3.90 -18.83 -1.89
N ASP A 18 -2.93 -18.26 -1.18
CA ASP A 18 -2.74 -18.51 0.26
C ASP A 18 -3.83 -17.82 1.10
N VAL A 19 -4.17 -16.57 0.79
CA VAL A 19 -5.30 -15.86 1.41
C VAL A 19 -6.58 -16.69 1.33
N ALA A 20 -6.92 -17.22 0.15
CA ALA A 20 -8.13 -18.03 -0.05
C ALA A 20 -8.13 -19.31 0.81
N LYS A 21 -6.97 -19.97 0.94
CA LYS A 21 -6.83 -21.15 1.84
C LYS A 21 -7.06 -20.77 3.31
N ARG A 22 -6.46 -19.68 3.77
CA ARG A 22 -6.63 -19.19 5.14
C ARG A 22 -8.08 -18.75 5.41
N ALA A 23 -8.72 -18.06 4.46
CA ALA A 23 -10.14 -17.68 4.54
C ALA A 23 -11.05 -18.90 4.66
N ALA A 24 -10.83 -19.93 3.82
CA ALA A 24 -11.58 -21.18 3.89
C ALA A 24 -11.39 -21.91 5.24
N ALA A 25 -10.17 -21.93 5.77
CA ALA A 25 -9.88 -22.50 7.08
C ALA A 25 -10.57 -21.77 8.24
N LEU A 26 -10.68 -20.44 8.18
CA LEU A 26 -11.44 -19.64 9.15
C LEU A 26 -12.93 -19.92 9.03
N THR A 27 -13.47 -19.93 7.81
CA THR A 27 -14.90 -20.22 7.55
C THR A 27 -15.31 -21.59 8.03
N ALA A 28 -14.45 -22.60 7.85
CA ALA A 28 -14.69 -23.97 8.39
C ALA A 28 -14.76 -24.02 9.93
N LYS A 29 -14.18 -23.02 10.62
CA LYS A 29 -14.29 -22.83 12.08
C LYS A 29 -15.46 -21.94 12.49
N GLY A 30 -16.34 -21.58 11.55
CA GLY A 30 -17.49 -20.70 11.80
C GLY A 30 -17.15 -19.20 11.87
N LYS A 31 -15.94 -18.80 11.46
CA LYS A 31 -15.49 -17.41 11.43
C LYS A 31 -15.14 -17.01 10.01
N GLN A 32 -15.96 -16.17 9.38
CA GLN A 32 -15.64 -15.60 8.07
C GLN A 32 -14.97 -14.24 8.27
N ALA A 33 -13.75 -14.06 7.74
CA ALA A 33 -13.06 -12.78 7.79
C ALA A 33 -13.86 -11.70 7.02
N GLY A 34 -14.12 -10.57 7.67
CA GLY A 34 -14.95 -9.49 7.14
C GLY A 34 -14.21 -8.17 6.98
N LEU A 35 -14.36 -7.53 5.82
CA LEU A 35 -13.83 -6.21 5.49
C LEU A 35 -14.98 -5.25 5.19
N ALA A 36 -15.06 -4.13 5.91
CA ALA A 36 -15.89 -2.99 5.55
C ALA A 36 -15.06 -1.95 4.78
N VAL A 37 -15.56 -1.56 3.62
CA VAL A 37 -14.96 -0.52 2.77
C VAL A 37 -15.93 0.65 2.69
N ILE A 38 -15.50 1.83 3.10
CA ILE A 38 -16.27 3.06 3.03
C ILE A 38 -15.71 3.95 1.91
N LEU A 39 -16.60 4.43 1.05
CA LEU A 39 -16.30 5.41 0.01
C LEU A 39 -17.21 6.62 0.18
N VAL A 40 -16.63 7.80 0.35
CA VAL A 40 -17.36 9.08 0.41
C VAL A 40 -17.06 9.89 -0.84
N GLY A 41 -18.10 10.28 -1.57
CA GLY A 41 -18.02 10.99 -2.83
C GLY A 41 -17.91 10.07 -4.06
N ASP A 42 -17.77 10.68 -5.22
CA ASP A 42 -17.93 10.03 -6.54
C ASP A 42 -16.65 10.00 -7.40
N SER A 43 -15.47 10.22 -6.79
CA SER A 43 -14.19 10.18 -7.51
C SER A 43 -14.06 8.91 -8.36
N PRO A 44 -13.95 9.00 -9.71
CA PRO A 44 -13.87 7.83 -10.57
C PRO A 44 -12.68 6.92 -10.25
N ALA A 45 -11.54 7.51 -9.86
CA ALA A 45 -10.36 6.75 -9.46
C ALA A 45 -10.62 5.94 -8.19
N SER A 46 -11.21 6.57 -7.16
CA SER A 46 -11.57 5.89 -5.91
C SER A 46 -12.59 4.78 -6.13
N GLN A 47 -13.58 4.98 -7.00
CA GLN A 47 -14.58 3.95 -7.34
C GLN A 47 -13.95 2.71 -7.99
N VAL A 48 -12.98 2.89 -8.90
CA VAL A 48 -12.26 1.76 -9.51
C VAL A 48 -11.46 0.99 -8.46
N TYR A 49 -10.76 1.70 -7.57
CA TYR A 49 -9.98 1.08 -6.50
C TYR A 49 -10.85 0.27 -5.54
N VAL A 50 -11.92 0.88 -5.06
CA VAL A 50 -12.87 0.23 -4.13
C VAL A 50 -13.51 -1.00 -4.77
N ARG A 51 -13.97 -0.92 -6.03
CA ARG A 51 -14.51 -2.07 -6.76
C ARG A 51 -13.52 -3.23 -6.84
N ASN A 52 -12.24 -2.93 -7.11
CA ASN A 52 -11.21 -3.96 -7.19
C ASN A 52 -10.92 -4.59 -5.82
N LYS A 53 -10.99 -3.82 -4.72
CA LYS A 53 -10.86 -4.32 -3.34
C LYS A 53 -12.00 -5.26 -2.97
N VAL A 54 -13.24 -4.83 -3.21
CA VAL A 54 -14.45 -5.65 -2.96
C VAL A 54 -14.40 -6.95 -3.75
N LYS A 55 -14.16 -6.86 -5.06
CA LYS A 55 -14.03 -8.05 -5.90
C LYS A 55 -12.93 -8.98 -5.40
N ALA A 56 -11.79 -8.44 -5.00
CA ALA A 56 -10.70 -9.28 -4.47
C ALA A 56 -11.09 -9.98 -3.16
N CYS A 57 -11.89 -9.36 -2.27
CA CYS A 57 -12.45 -10.02 -1.09
C CYS A 57 -13.36 -11.19 -1.48
N GLU A 58 -14.33 -10.93 -2.36
CA GLU A 58 -15.29 -11.93 -2.82
C GLU A 58 -14.60 -13.13 -3.51
N ASP A 59 -13.69 -12.85 -4.44
CA ASP A 59 -12.92 -13.87 -5.17
C ASP A 59 -12.07 -14.76 -4.24
N ASN A 60 -11.76 -14.31 -3.02
CA ASN A 60 -10.92 -15.04 -2.05
C ASN A 60 -11.70 -15.48 -0.78
N GLY A 61 -13.02 -15.44 -0.81
CA GLY A 61 -13.88 -16.00 0.26
C GLY A 61 -14.01 -15.14 1.51
N LEU A 62 -13.60 -13.86 1.48
CA LEU A 62 -13.84 -12.91 2.56
C LEU A 62 -15.25 -12.31 2.42
N HIS A 63 -15.88 -12.03 3.57
CA HIS A 63 -17.07 -11.20 3.61
C HIS A 63 -16.67 -9.73 3.31
N SER A 64 -17.39 -9.07 2.40
CA SER A 64 -17.14 -7.67 2.07
C SER A 64 -18.40 -6.85 2.16
N VAL A 65 -18.31 -5.75 2.92
CA VAL A 65 -19.35 -4.72 3.01
C VAL A 65 -18.87 -3.47 2.33
N LEU A 66 -19.54 -3.02 1.29
CA LEU A 66 -19.25 -1.76 0.62
C LEU A 66 -20.32 -0.74 0.96
N GLU A 67 -19.90 0.36 1.59
CA GLU A 67 -20.75 1.50 1.89
C GLU A 67 -20.31 2.71 1.06
N LYS A 68 -21.25 3.21 0.26
CA LYS A 68 -21.05 4.40 -0.57
C LYS A 68 -21.90 5.53 -0.04
N TYR A 69 -21.28 6.67 0.18
CA TYR A 69 -21.92 7.87 0.67
C TYR A 69 -21.70 9.03 -0.30
N ASP A 70 -22.68 9.93 -0.35
CA ASP A 70 -22.56 11.18 -1.06
C ASP A 70 -21.44 12.06 -0.48
N ALA A 71 -20.88 12.93 -1.32
CA ALA A 71 -19.86 13.88 -0.88
C ALA A 71 -20.35 14.88 0.20
N ALA A 72 -21.66 15.02 0.37
CA ALA A 72 -22.27 15.87 1.41
C ALA A 72 -22.35 15.19 2.78
N LEU A 73 -21.98 13.89 2.92
CA LEU A 73 -21.95 13.20 4.22
C LEU A 73 -21.14 14.03 5.24
N THR A 74 -21.69 14.24 6.41
CA THR A 74 -21.00 14.98 7.48
C THR A 74 -19.93 14.11 8.17
N GLU A 75 -18.91 14.75 8.74
CA GLU A 75 -17.89 14.06 9.56
C GLU A 75 -18.53 13.29 10.71
N ALA A 76 -19.52 13.87 11.37
CA ALA A 76 -20.22 13.23 12.50
C ALA A 76 -20.94 11.94 12.11
N GLU A 77 -21.62 11.93 10.97
CA GLU A 77 -22.30 10.74 10.44
C GLU A 77 -21.28 9.64 10.09
N LEU A 78 -20.16 10.00 9.45
CA LEU A 78 -19.09 9.05 9.13
C LEU A 78 -18.48 8.44 10.41
N LEU A 79 -18.18 9.26 11.42
CA LEU A 79 -17.64 8.80 12.70
C LEU A 79 -18.61 7.88 13.44
N ALA A 80 -19.92 8.19 13.44
CA ALA A 80 -20.93 7.34 14.03
C ALA A 80 -21.02 5.97 13.30
N ARG A 81 -20.85 5.98 11.98
CA ARG A 81 -20.83 4.72 11.21
C ARG A 81 -19.60 3.87 11.50
N ILE A 82 -18.43 4.49 11.61
CA ILE A 82 -17.19 3.80 12.00
C ILE A 82 -17.34 3.19 13.39
N ASP A 83 -17.92 3.90 14.36
CA ASP A 83 -18.18 3.36 15.70
C ASP A 83 -19.07 2.12 15.66
N ALA A 84 -20.11 2.11 14.82
CA ALA A 84 -20.94 0.93 14.63
C ALA A 84 -20.17 -0.25 14.01
N LEU A 85 -19.31 -0.01 13.03
CA LEU A 85 -18.46 -1.04 12.42
C LEU A 85 -17.38 -1.56 13.38
N ASN A 86 -16.85 -0.70 14.24
CA ASN A 86 -15.93 -1.12 15.32
C ASN A 86 -16.58 -2.16 16.26
N LYS A 87 -17.88 -2.04 16.49
CA LYS A 87 -18.66 -2.93 17.37
C LYS A 87 -19.21 -4.17 16.65
N ASP A 88 -19.17 -4.21 15.33
CA ASP A 88 -19.68 -5.35 14.55
C ASP A 88 -18.70 -6.53 14.61
N PRO A 89 -19.08 -7.68 15.20
CA PRO A 89 -18.22 -8.85 15.28
C PRO A 89 -17.98 -9.54 13.94
N LYS A 90 -18.75 -9.22 12.90
CA LYS A 90 -18.56 -9.76 11.54
C LYS A 90 -17.52 -8.97 10.74
N ILE A 91 -17.08 -7.82 11.25
CA ILE A 91 -16.10 -6.95 10.58
C ILE A 91 -14.79 -7.01 11.36
N ASN A 92 -13.77 -7.56 10.71
CA ASN A 92 -12.41 -7.67 11.26
C ASN A 92 -11.49 -6.56 10.74
N GLY A 93 -11.83 -5.94 9.61
CA GLY A 93 -11.09 -4.82 9.03
C GLY A 93 -12.03 -3.71 8.57
N ILE A 94 -11.61 -2.47 8.74
CA ILE A 94 -12.30 -1.28 8.27
C ILE A 94 -11.32 -0.48 7.40
N LEU A 95 -11.80 -0.07 6.23
CA LEU A 95 -11.06 0.77 5.30
C LEU A 95 -11.92 1.95 4.88
N VAL A 96 -11.43 3.16 5.12
CA VAL A 96 -12.02 4.39 4.57
C VAL A 96 -11.16 4.86 3.41
N GLN A 97 -11.74 4.85 2.21
CA GLN A 97 -11.00 5.19 1.00
C GLN A 97 -10.63 6.67 0.95
N LEU A 98 -9.34 6.96 0.96
CA LEU A 98 -8.80 8.30 0.76
C LEU A 98 -8.69 8.65 -0.73
N PRO A 99 -8.75 9.96 -1.11
CA PRO A 99 -8.99 11.12 -0.24
C PRO A 99 -10.48 11.28 0.13
N LEU A 100 -10.72 11.92 1.27
CA LEU A 100 -12.06 12.34 1.71
C LEU A 100 -12.40 13.76 1.20
N PRO A 101 -13.68 14.13 1.17
CA PRO A 101 -14.08 15.53 0.95
C PRO A 101 -13.42 16.49 1.95
N ALA A 102 -13.12 17.72 1.51
CA ALA A 102 -12.30 18.68 2.27
C ALA A 102 -12.87 19.09 3.65
N HIS A 103 -14.18 18.91 3.87
CA HIS A 103 -14.83 19.21 5.14
C HIS A 103 -14.73 18.06 6.17
N ILE A 104 -14.19 16.92 5.80
CA ILE A 104 -13.98 15.76 6.68
C ILE A 104 -12.49 15.64 6.99
N ASP A 105 -12.14 15.66 8.25
CA ASP A 105 -10.76 15.47 8.70
C ASP A 105 -10.35 14.00 8.62
N ALA A 106 -9.52 13.68 7.64
CA ALA A 106 -9.02 12.32 7.43
C ALA A 106 -8.27 11.75 8.65
N HIS A 107 -7.59 12.60 9.43
CA HIS A 107 -6.93 12.17 10.66
C HIS A 107 -7.91 11.68 11.71
N LYS A 108 -8.97 12.45 11.98
CA LYS A 108 -10.00 12.04 12.93
C LYS A 108 -10.68 10.74 12.49
N VAL A 109 -10.92 10.61 11.18
CA VAL A 109 -11.54 9.40 10.62
C VAL A 109 -10.67 8.18 10.83
N ILE A 110 -9.36 8.28 10.54
CA ILE A 110 -8.41 7.17 10.76
C ILE A 110 -8.32 6.81 12.24
N GLU A 111 -8.23 7.81 13.12
CA GLU A 111 -8.16 7.59 14.58
C GLU A 111 -9.47 7.05 15.20
N ALA A 112 -10.61 7.21 14.53
CA ALA A 112 -11.87 6.63 14.96
C ALA A 112 -12.00 5.13 14.66
N ILE A 113 -11.20 4.60 13.73
CA ILE A 113 -11.14 3.15 13.47
C ILE A 113 -10.39 2.50 14.64
N ALA A 114 -10.95 1.43 15.21
CA ALA A 114 -10.25 0.66 16.23
C ALA A 114 -8.91 0.12 15.67
N ALA A 115 -7.82 0.30 16.41
CA ALA A 115 -6.48 -0.03 15.92
C ALA A 115 -6.34 -1.49 15.47
N GLU A 116 -7.08 -2.41 16.11
CA GLU A 116 -7.17 -3.83 15.75
C GLU A 116 -8.03 -4.13 14.52
N LYS A 117 -8.74 -3.12 13.98
CA LYS A 117 -9.50 -3.18 12.73
C LYS A 117 -8.95 -2.26 11.64
N ASP A 118 -7.92 -1.47 11.94
CA ASP A 118 -7.23 -0.61 10.97
C ASP A 118 -6.30 -1.44 10.08
N VAL A 119 -6.87 -2.16 9.15
CA VAL A 119 -6.13 -3.08 8.26
C VAL A 119 -5.31 -2.38 7.18
N ASP A 120 -5.48 -1.06 6.99
CA ASP A 120 -4.55 -0.24 6.19
C ASP A 120 -3.27 0.12 6.98
N GLY A 121 -3.29 0.04 8.33
CA GLY A 121 -2.15 0.31 9.19
C GLY A 121 -1.81 1.79 9.35
N PHE A 122 -2.80 2.69 9.28
CA PHE A 122 -2.58 4.15 9.31
C PHE A 122 -2.88 4.79 10.66
N HIS A 123 -3.60 4.09 11.56
CA HIS A 123 -3.89 4.56 12.91
C HIS A 123 -2.59 4.85 13.67
N VAL A 124 -2.58 5.90 14.49
CA VAL A 124 -1.37 6.35 15.21
C VAL A 124 -0.75 5.25 16.07
N SER A 125 -1.57 4.40 16.70
CA SER A 125 -1.10 3.25 17.46
C SER A 125 -0.36 2.24 16.56
N ASN A 126 -0.89 1.94 15.36
CA ASN A 126 -0.24 1.04 14.41
C ASN A 126 1.07 1.63 13.86
N ALA A 127 1.07 2.94 13.58
CA ALA A 127 2.29 3.65 13.18
C ALA A 127 3.35 3.64 14.30
N GLY A 128 2.95 3.81 15.56
CA GLY A 128 3.84 3.70 16.72
C GLY A 128 4.41 2.30 16.90
N LEU A 129 3.59 1.28 16.80
CA LEU A 129 3.99 -0.13 16.85
C LEU A 129 4.94 -0.49 15.70
N LEU A 130 4.67 0.02 14.49
CA LEU A 130 5.60 -0.13 13.36
C LEU A 130 6.94 0.52 13.65
N MET A 131 6.96 1.75 14.21
CA MET A 131 8.19 2.46 14.55
C MET A 131 9.04 1.69 15.56
N THR A 132 8.39 1.01 16.52
CA THR A 132 9.08 0.21 17.56
C THR A 132 9.41 -1.22 17.14
N GLY A 133 9.13 -1.61 15.89
CA GLY A 133 9.44 -2.94 15.36
C GLY A 133 8.44 -4.03 15.73
N GLN A 134 7.29 -3.67 16.27
CA GLN A 134 6.23 -4.60 16.67
C GLN A 134 4.89 -4.27 15.97
N PRO A 135 4.83 -4.21 14.64
CA PRO A 135 3.63 -3.80 13.93
C PRO A 135 2.48 -4.78 14.18
N LEU A 136 1.31 -4.24 14.57
CA LEU A 136 0.07 -5.01 14.56
C LEU A 136 -0.36 -5.26 13.11
N PHE A 137 -0.39 -4.21 12.31
CA PHE A 137 -0.54 -4.27 10.86
C PHE A 137 0.58 -3.48 10.19
N ARG A 138 1.02 -3.97 9.05
CA ARG A 138 1.92 -3.22 8.17
C ARG A 138 1.07 -2.48 7.14
N PRO A 139 1.32 -1.18 6.89
CA PRO A 139 0.63 -0.46 5.82
C PRO A 139 0.70 -1.23 4.50
N CYS A 140 -0.45 -1.38 3.83
CA CYS A 140 -0.62 -2.34 2.74
C CYS A 140 0.36 -2.14 1.59
N THR A 141 0.59 -0.89 1.13
CA THR A 141 1.52 -0.59 0.04
C THR A 141 2.97 -0.89 0.42
N PRO A 142 3.51 -0.39 1.54
CA PRO A 142 4.84 -0.75 2.02
C PRO A 142 5.01 -2.26 2.24
N TYR A 143 4.01 -2.94 2.77
CA TYR A 143 4.05 -4.39 2.96
C TYR A 143 4.17 -5.11 1.62
N GLY A 144 3.40 -4.67 0.62
CA GLY A 144 3.50 -5.19 -0.75
C GLY A 144 4.89 -5.01 -1.36
N VAL A 145 5.51 -3.85 -1.15
CA VAL A 145 6.89 -3.58 -1.61
C VAL A 145 7.88 -4.56 -0.97
N MET A 146 7.77 -4.81 0.35
CA MET A 146 8.64 -5.80 1.01
C MET A 146 8.46 -7.20 0.43
N LYS A 147 7.22 -7.62 0.12
CA LYS A 147 6.93 -8.89 -0.55
C LYS A 147 7.48 -8.96 -1.98
N MET A 148 7.54 -7.85 -2.69
CA MET A 148 8.17 -7.78 -4.01
C MET A 148 9.69 -7.95 -3.93
N LEU A 149 10.35 -7.34 -2.95
CA LEU A 149 11.78 -7.54 -2.69
C LEU A 149 12.09 -8.98 -2.30
N GLU A 150 11.25 -9.58 -1.45
CA GLU A 150 11.33 -10.98 -1.04
C GLU A 150 11.18 -11.92 -2.24
N SER A 151 10.27 -11.64 -3.18
CA SER A 151 9.99 -12.50 -4.34
C SER A 151 11.14 -12.61 -5.35
N ILE A 152 12.08 -11.70 -5.30
CA ILE A 152 13.30 -11.71 -6.13
C ILE A 152 14.55 -12.07 -5.32
N ASP A 153 14.38 -12.57 -4.09
CA ASP A 153 15.45 -12.92 -3.15
C ASP A 153 16.50 -11.81 -2.98
N TYR A 154 16.05 -10.53 -3.03
CA TYR A 154 16.97 -9.40 -2.94
C TYR A 154 17.49 -9.21 -1.52
N PRO A 155 18.82 -9.12 -1.32
CA PRO A 155 19.41 -8.98 0.02
C PRO A 155 19.20 -7.56 0.56
N VAL A 156 18.12 -7.33 1.30
CA VAL A 156 17.80 -6.01 1.88
C VAL A 156 18.79 -5.64 3.00
N ARG A 157 19.26 -6.61 3.76
CA ARG A 157 20.23 -6.39 4.85
C ARG A 157 21.53 -5.81 4.33
N GLY A 158 21.92 -4.65 4.86
CA GLY A 158 23.15 -3.94 4.47
C GLY A 158 23.03 -3.10 3.20
N ALA A 159 21.90 -3.17 2.49
CA ALA A 159 21.67 -2.35 1.30
C ALA A 159 21.45 -0.86 1.66
N ASN A 160 21.85 0.03 0.76
CA ASN A 160 21.46 1.43 0.82
C ASN A 160 20.09 1.58 0.17
N ALA A 161 19.08 1.94 0.94
CA ALA A 161 17.72 2.15 0.47
C ALA A 161 17.39 3.65 0.46
N VAL A 162 16.87 4.14 -0.64
CA VAL A 162 16.37 5.51 -0.75
C VAL A 162 14.86 5.49 -1.03
N VAL A 163 14.11 6.16 -0.18
CA VAL A 163 12.66 6.33 -0.31
C VAL A 163 12.37 7.77 -0.72
N VAL A 164 11.87 7.95 -1.93
CA VAL A 164 11.48 9.27 -2.47
C VAL A 164 9.98 9.45 -2.23
N GLY A 165 9.66 10.27 -1.24
CA GLY A 165 8.32 10.48 -0.70
C GLY A 165 8.31 10.27 0.82
N ALA A 166 7.62 11.14 1.56
CA ALA A 166 7.60 11.13 3.03
C ALA A 166 6.17 11.17 3.60
N SER A 167 5.21 10.60 2.88
CA SER A 167 3.83 10.50 3.35
C SER A 167 3.70 9.54 4.54
N ASN A 168 2.70 9.75 5.39
CA ASN A 168 2.40 8.86 6.52
C ASN A 168 1.89 7.50 6.08
N ILE A 169 1.33 7.41 4.85
CA ILE A 169 0.69 6.19 4.35
C ILE A 169 1.64 5.29 3.53
N VAL A 170 2.74 5.85 2.98
CA VAL A 170 3.70 5.07 2.17
C VAL A 170 5.14 5.35 2.56
N GLY A 171 5.64 6.58 2.37
CA GLY A 171 7.09 6.85 2.44
C GLY A 171 7.71 6.57 3.80
N LYS A 172 7.12 7.10 4.88
CA LYS A 172 7.60 6.86 6.25
C LYS A 172 7.50 5.38 6.66
N PRO A 173 6.34 4.71 6.52
CA PRO A 173 6.25 3.29 6.87
C PRO A 173 7.14 2.40 5.99
N GLN A 174 7.31 2.72 4.70
CA GLN A 174 8.26 2.00 3.84
C GLN A 174 9.69 2.08 4.36
N ALA A 175 10.12 3.28 4.77
CA ALA A 175 11.45 3.48 5.34
C ALA A 175 11.63 2.68 6.63
N MET A 176 10.61 2.61 7.49
CA MET A 176 10.67 1.82 8.73
C MET A 176 10.76 0.31 8.43
N LEU A 177 10.01 -0.21 7.47
CA LEU A 177 10.11 -1.63 7.09
C LEU A 177 11.48 -1.99 6.51
N LEU A 178 12.06 -1.12 5.67
CA LEU A 178 13.41 -1.32 5.13
C LEU A 178 14.48 -1.26 6.24
N LEU A 179 14.35 -0.31 7.19
CA LEU A 179 15.24 -0.20 8.34
C LEU A 179 15.17 -1.48 9.21
N GLN A 180 13.97 -1.98 9.50
CA GLN A 180 13.79 -3.22 10.26
C GLN A 180 14.35 -4.45 9.54
N ALA A 181 14.34 -4.44 8.21
CA ALA A 181 14.99 -5.48 7.39
C ALA A 181 16.52 -5.35 7.33
N GLY A 182 17.09 -4.33 7.99
CA GLY A 182 18.53 -4.12 8.11
C GLY A 182 19.16 -3.27 7.00
N ALA A 183 18.38 -2.51 6.23
CA ALA A 183 18.91 -1.53 5.29
C ALA A 183 19.36 -0.24 5.98
N THR A 184 20.31 0.47 5.36
CA THR A 184 20.55 1.89 5.65
C THR A 184 19.58 2.71 4.83
N VAL A 185 18.79 3.57 5.47
CA VAL A 185 17.65 4.23 4.80
C VAL A 185 17.81 5.74 4.75
N THR A 186 17.65 6.31 3.57
CA THR A 186 17.50 7.75 3.34
C THR A 186 16.08 8.04 2.87
N ILE A 187 15.41 9.01 3.51
CA ILE A 187 14.10 9.50 3.10
C ILE A 187 14.25 10.86 2.43
N CYS A 188 13.79 10.97 1.18
CA CYS A 188 13.74 12.22 0.43
C CYS A 188 12.31 12.78 0.39
N ASN A 189 12.18 14.09 0.41
CA ASN A 189 10.89 14.78 0.32
C ASN A 189 10.98 16.00 -0.62
N SER A 190 9.91 16.79 -0.73
CA SER A 190 9.83 17.96 -1.62
C SER A 190 10.82 19.09 -1.28
N LYS A 191 11.55 19.00 -0.17
CA LYS A 191 12.57 19.98 0.27
C LYS A 191 13.99 19.42 0.12
N THR A 192 14.14 18.17 -0.30
CA THR A 192 15.44 17.55 -0.51
C THR A 192 16.19 18.29 -1.62
N ARG A 193 17.40 18.75 -1.32
CA ARG A 193 18.30 19.35 -2.30
C ARG A 193 18.99 18.24 -3.08
N ASP A 194 19.19 18.43 -4.38
CA ASP A 194 19.85 17.48 -5.26
C ASP A 194 19.36 16.03 -5.06
N LEU A 195 18.11 15.79 -5.43
CA LEU A 195 17.48 14.47 -5.30
C LEU A 195 18.34 13.38 -5.97
N GLY A 196 18.93 13.68 -7.14
CA GLY A 196 19.78 12.74 -7.87
C GLY A 196 21.02 12.31 -7.10
N HIS A 197 21.60 13.18 -6.24
CA HIS A 197 22.70 12.79 -5.38
C HIS A 197 22.32 11.62 -4.45
N HIS A 198 21.14 11.65 -3.89
CA HIS A 198 20.68 10.59 -2.99
C HIS A 198 20.28 9.33 -3.77
N THR A 199 19.51 9.47 -4.84
CA THR A 199 18.96 8.32 -5.58
C THR A 199 20.04 7.50 -6.30
N ARG A 200 21.10 8.14 -6.79
CA ARG A 200 22.26 7.43 -7.39
C ARG A 200 23.04 6.55 -6.42
N GLN A 201 22.82 6.66 -5.11
CA GLN A 201 23.46 5.80 -4.12
C GLN A 201 22.61 4.58 -3.74
N ALA A 202 21.35 4.53 -4.22
CA ALA A 202 20.39 3.52 -3.82
C ALA A 202 20.65 2.16 -4.46
N ASP A 203 20.83 1.14 -3.66
CA ASP A 203 20.71 -0.26 -4.08
C ASP A 203 19.23 -0.62 -4.26
N ILE A 204 18.38 -0.05 -3.37
CA ILE A 204 16.93 -0.14 -3.42
C ILE A 204 16.37 1.28 -3.49
N LEU A 205 15.66 1.60 -4.58
CA LEU A 205 15.02 2.90 -4.79
C LEU A 205 13.50 2.72 -4.81
N VAL A 206 12.81 3.28 -3.82
CA VAL A 206 11.34 3.29 -3.76
C VAL A 206 10.85 4.71 -4.03
N VAL A 207 9.99 4.88 -5.04
CA VAL A 207 9.49 6.21 -5.45
C VAL A 207 7.98 6.28 -5.23
N ALA A 208 7.54 7.21 -4.36
CA ALA A 208 6.16 7.33 -3.88
C ALA A 208 5.78 8.80 -3.66
N THR A 209 5.78 9.62 -4.72
CA THR A 209 5.54 11.07 -4.67
C THR A 209 4.23 11.48 -5.32
N GLY A 210 3.68 10.66 -6.21
CA GLY A 210 2.56 11.02 -7.08
C GLY A 210 2.92 12.10 -8.12
N LYS A 211 4.21 12.20 -8.51
CA LYS A 211 4.69 13.12 -9.53
C LYS A 211 5.38 12.36 -10.64
N ARG A 212 4.80 12.41 -11.83
CA ARG A 212 5.33 11.75 -13.01
C ARG A 212 6.77 12.19 -13.30
N ASN A 213 7.62 11.22 -13.67
CA ASN A 213 9.00 11.41 -14.08
C ASN A 213 9.87 12.20 -13.08
N ILE A 214 9.58 12.13 -11.79
CA ILE A 214 10.39 12.77 -10.75
C ILE A 214 11.77 12.12 -10.64
N VAL A 215 11.89 10.84 -11.00
CA VAL A 215 13.14 10.10 -11.09
C VAL A 215 13.38 9.72 -12.55
N THR A 216 14.49 10.19 -13.09
CA THR A 216 14.97 9.90 -14.45
C THR A 216 16.09 8.86 -14.43
N ALA A 217 16.45 8.32 -15.60
CA ALA A 217 17.45 7.24 -15.70
C ALA A 217 18.82 7.62 -15.13
N ASP A 218 19.25 8.88 -15.29
CA ASP A 218 20.51 9.41 -14.76
C ASP A 218 20.53 9.55 -13.23
N MET A 219 19.36 9.42 -12.60
CA MET A 219 19.19 9.38 -11.15
C MET A 219 19.18 7.96 -10.57
N VAL A 220 19.23 6.93 -11.41
CA VAL A 220 19.20 5.51 -10.99
C VAL A 220 20.63 4.97 -10.95
N LYS A 221 21.00 4.32 -9.84
CA LYS A 221 22.25 3.57 -9.74
C LYS A 221 22.19 2.36 -10.70
N PRO A 222 23.21 2.12 -11.54
CA PRO A 222 23.25 0.92 -12.37
C PRO A 222 23.09 -0.36 -11.55
N GLY A 223 22.16 -1.21 -11.98
CA GLY A 223 21.86 -2.47 -11.29
C GLY A 223 20.93 -2.37 -10.08
N ALA A 224 20.47 -1.19 -9.69
CA ALA A 224 19.56 -1.00 -8.57
C ALA A 224 18.21 -1.70 -8.77
N VAL A 225 17.53 -2.01 -7.65
CA VAL A 225 16.10 -2.36 -7.65
C VAL A 225 15.28 -1.08 -7.56
N VAL A 226 14.40 -0.86 -8.54
CA VAL A 226 13.53 0.32 -8.61
C VAL A 226 12.08 -0.09 -8.40
N ILE A 227 11.47 0.38 -7.33
CA ILE A 227 10.06 0.14 -7.00
C ILE A 227 9.29 1.46 -7.19
N ASP A 228 8.49 1.51 -8.22
CA ASP A 228 7.64 2.65 -8.53
C ASP A 228 6.24 2.46 -7.94
N VAL A 229 5.92 3.24 -6.91
CA VAL A 229 4.61 3.25 -6.23
C VAL A 229 3.67 4.28 -6.87
N GLY A 230 4.20 5.15 -7.72
CA GLY A 230 3.46 6.24 -8.33
C GLY A 230 2.26 5.76 -9.15
N MET A 231 1.19 6.55 -9.11
CA MET A 231 0.01 6.33 -9.93
C MET A 231 -0.42 7.65 -10.54
N ASN A 232 0.08 7.89 -11.73
CA ASN A 232 -0.22 9.08 -12.52
C ASN A 232 -0.94 8.69 -13.82
N ARG A 233 -1.33 9.69 -14.60
CA ARG A 233 -1.75 9.52 -15.98
C ARG A 233 -0.82 10.31 -16.89
N ASP A 234 -0.46 9.72 -18.01
CA ASP A 234 0.28 10.42 -19.06
C ASP A 234 -0.66 11.35 -19.87
N ASP A 235 -0.09 12.03 -20.85
CA ASP A 235 -0.82 13.00 -21.68
C ASP A 235 -1.93 12.34 -22.53
N ASN A 236 -1.90 11.02 -22.70
CA ASN A 236 -2.92 10.21 -23.37
C ASN A 236 -3.90 9.57 -22.39
N GLY A 237 -3.83 9.90 -21.09
CA GLY A 237 -4.68 9.34 -20.04
C GLY A 237 -4.29 7.92 -19.59
N LYS A 238 -3.20 7.33 -20.10
CA LYS A 238 -2.70 6.01 -19.72
C LYS A 238 -2.02 6.08 -18.35
N LEU A 239 -2.21 5.04 -17.54
CA LEU A 239 -1.54 4.92 -16.24
C LEU A 239 -0.03 4.83 -16.40
N CYS A 240 0.68 5.60 -15.59
CA CYS A 240 2.15 5.60 -15.50
C CYS A 240 2.57 5.88 -14.05
N GLY A 241 3.84 5.65 -13.74
CA GLY A 241 4.41 5.86 -12.41
C GLY A 241 5.07 7.22 -12.21
N ASP A 242 5.86 7.28 -11.15
CA ASP A 242 6.69 8.43 -10.79
C ASP A 242 8.07 8.38 -11.49
N VAL A 243 8.49 7.22 -11.94
CA VAL A 243 9.79 6.97 -12.60
C VAL A 243 9.64 7.06 -14.12
N ASP A 244 10.62 7.63 -14.81
CA ASP A 244 10.77 7.49 -16.27
C ASP A 244 11.11 6.04 -16.62
N PHE A 245 10.08 5.20 -16.64
CA PHE A 245 10.20 3.76 -16.81
C PHE A 245 10.94 3.37 -18.09
N ALA A 246 10.67 4.08 -19.18
CA ALA A 246 11.22 3.72 -20.49
C ALA A 246 12.76 3.78 -20.52
N ASN A 247 13.34 4.76 -19.84
CA ASN A 247 14.79 4.94 -19.78
C ASN A 247 15.39 4.28 -18.53
N ALA A 248 14.71 4.33 -17.39
CA ALA A 248 15.21 3.73 -16.14
C ALA A 248 15.38 2.22 -16.21
N LYS A 249 14.54 1.49 -16.99
CA LYS A 249 14.68 0.05 -17.19
C LYS A 249 15.97 -0.37 -17.90
N GLU A 250 16.62 0.53 -18.63
CA GLU A 250 17.90 0.24 -19.29
C GLU A 250 19.09 0.35 -18.31
N VAL A 251 18.88 0.92 -17.13
CA VAL A 251 19.91 1.19 -16.09
C VAL A 251 19.73 0.28 -14.88
N ALA A 252 18.49 0.10 -14.43
CA ALA A 252 18.14 -0.71 -13.26
C ALA A 252 18.45 -2.20 -13.48
N GLY A 253 18.65 -2.95 -12.40
CA GLY A 253 18.70 -4.41 -12.42
C GLY A 253 17.31 -5.04 -12.36
N TYR A 254 16.44 -4.43 -11.54
CA TYR A 254 15.03 -4.80 -11.40
C TYR A 254 14.16 -3.55 -11.38
N ILE A 255 12.95 -3.64 -11.95
CA ILE A 255 12.01 -2.52 -11.94
C ILE A 255 10.56 -3.00 -11.93
N THR A 256 9.69 -2.30 -11.21
CA THR A 256 8.25 -2.55 -11.25
C THR A 256 7.58 -1.80 -12.40
N PRO A 257 6.68 -2.41 -13.17
CA PRO A 257 5.87 -1.71 -14.16
C PRO A 257 4.71 -0.93 -13.49
N VAL A 258 4.23 0.12 -14.14
CA VAL A 258 2.98 0.79 -13.79
C VAL A 258 2.11 0.93 -15.06
N PRO A 259 0.93 0.28 -15.10
CA PRO A 259 0.31 -0.58 -14.08
C PRO A 259 0.94 -1.98 -13.99
N GLY A 260 0.55 -2.75 -12.98
CA GLY A 260 0.92 -4.16 -12.82
C GLY A 260 2.08 -4.43 -11.83
N GLY A 261 2.63 -3.38 -11.21
CA GLY A 261 3.62 -3.50 -10.13
C GLY A 261 2.97 -3.45 -8.74
N VAL A 262 3.17 -2.35 -8.02
CA VAL A 262 2.78 -2.20 -6.61
C VAL A 262 1.25 -2.21 -6.38
N GLY A 263 0.46 -1.67 -7.32
CA GLY A 263 -1.00 -1.56 -7.14
C GLY A 263 -1.71 -2.88 -6.80
N PRO A 264 -1.53 -3.97 -7.56
CA PRO A 264 -2.09 -5.29 -7.24
C PRO A 264 -1.66 -5.80 -5.86
N MET A 265 -0.42 -5.53 -5.46
CA MET A 265 0.12 -5.94 -4.16
C MET A 265 -0.53 -5.21 -3.00
N THR A 266 -0.84 -3.92 -3.13
CA THR A 266 -1.56 -3.15 -2.11
C THR A 266 -2.91 -3.82 -1.77
N ILE A 267 -3.67 -4.22 -2.78
CA ILE A 267 -4.96 -4.91 -2.58
C ILE A 267 -4.73 -6.26 -1.90
N THR A 268 -3.72 -7.01 -2.32
CA THR A 268 -3.43 -8.33 -1.75
C THR A 268 -3.03 -8.23 -0.28
N MET A 269 -2.20 -7.24 0.09
CA MET A 269 -1.82 -7.04 1.49
C MET A 269 -2.99 -6.57 2.37
N LEU A 270 -3.96 -5.85 1.81
CA LEU A 270 -5.20 -5.54 2.52
C LEU A 270 -5.97 -6.82 2.91
N LEU A 271 -6.06 -7.79 1.98
CA LEU A 271 -6.68 -9.07 2.28
C LEU A 271 -5.89 -9.84 3.35
N VAL A 272 -4.55 -9.85 3.24
CA VAL A 272 -3.68 -10.49 4.23
C VAL A 272 -3.91 -9.89 5.62
N ASN A 273 -3.88 -8.56 5.76
CA ASN A 273 -4.12 -7.88 7.03
C ASN A 273 -5.53 -8.19 7.57
N THR A 274 -6.56 -8.28 6.71
CA THR A 274 -7.92 -8.62 7.11
C THR A 274 -8.02 -10.05 7.62
N ILE A 275 -7.36 -11.00 6.98
CA ILE A 275 -7.25 -12.39 7.46
C ILE A 275 -6.51 -12.45 8.79
N GLU A 276 -5.37 -11.75 8.92
CA GLU A 276 -4.61 -11.68 10.16
C GLU A 276 -5.43 -11.09 11.31
N ALA A 277 -6.27 -10.06 11.03
CA ALA A 277 -7.20 -9.52 12.01
C ALA A 277 -8.21 -10.57 12.48
N ALA A 278 -8.80 -11.33 11.54
CA ALA A 278 -9.78 -12.38 11.85
C ALA A 278 -9.17 -13.57 12.61
N GLU A 279 -7.91 -13.89 12.37
CA GLU A 279 -7.20 -14.96 13.08
C GLU A 279 -6.89 -14.65 14.55
N ARG A 280 -6.84 -13.34 14.90
CA ARG A 280 -6.58 -12.87 16.28
C ARG A 280 -7.83 -12.81 17.14
N THR A 281 -9.03 -12.80 16.55
CA THR A 281 -10.33 -12.79 17.25
C THR A 281 -10.93 -14.19 17.31
#